data_8c9fe7479776d5f3012009295d95ad17
#
_entry.id   8c9fe7479776d5f3012009295d95ad17
#
_cell.length_a   1.000
_cell.length_b   1.000
_cell.length_c   1.000
_cell.angle_alpha   90.00
_cell.angle_beta   90.00
_cell.angle_gamma   90.00
#
_symmetry.space_group_name_H-M   'P 1'
#
loop_
_entity.id
_entity.type
_entity.pdbx_description
1 polymer ?
#
loop_
_entity_poly.entity_id
_entity_poly.type
_entity_poly.pdbx_seq_one_letter_code
_entity_poly.pdbx_strand_id
1 'polypeptide(L)'
;MARPDLTPVTDTEGGRSPVVYMAFSEEASGGSPAGVVADASSMDAEAMQRLAVEVGAPATCFITGPVDRPADGGVDVRFFSTVTEYGMCGHGTVALVTSLIERGVVVTDRDGRATVTVRSSGGVAEVEVRRRPDGRPEIWMELAPAHFEPGGVDPAEVAALLGIGVDDLDTALPIERTPSDFTHLVVPIRNLVALEAVVPDFDRLAGWCRREGIETV
;
A
#
# COMPACT_ATOMS: atom_id res chain seq x y z
N MET A 1 15.18 6.15 12.78
CA MET A 1 15.59 5.70 11.43
C MET A 1 15.35 6.84 10.47
N ALA A 2 16.36 7.33 9.75
CA ALA A 2 16.15 8.42 8.77
C ALA A 2 15.26 7.90 7.65
N ARG A 3 14.22 8.68 7.27
CA ARG A 3 13.40 8.38 6.07
C ARG A 3 14.34 8.33 4.86
N PRO A 4 14.18 7.35 3.95
CA PRO A 4 14.92 7.38 2.70
C PRO A 4 14.58 8.68 1.96
N ASP A 5 15.60 9.32 1.40
CA ASP A 5 15.44 10.51 0.56
C ASP A 5 14.83 10.07 -0.77
N LEU A 6 13.49 10.05 -0.80
CA LEU A 6 12.72 9.69 -1.98
C LEU A 6 12.68 10.91 -2.92
N THR A 7 13.79 11.17 -3.60
CA THR A 7 13.81 12.17 -4.66
C THR A 7 12.88 11.71 -5.79
N PRO A 8 11.94 12.54 -6.29
CA PRO A 8 11.12 12.17 -7.43
C PRO A 8 12.03 11.88 -8.62
N VAL A 9 12.08 10.64 -9.05
CA VAL A 9 12.74 10.27 -10.30
C VAL A 9 11.81 10.75 -11.41
N THR A 10 12.19 11.82 -12.10
CA THR A 10 11.45 12.33 -13.25
C THR A 10 11.59 11.35 -14.42
N ASP A 11 10.48 11.02 -15.06
CA ASP A 11 10.39 10.12 -16.22
C ASP A 11 11.28 10.67 -17.35
N THR A 12 12.43 10.04 -17.60
CA THR A 12 13.38 10.43 -18.63
C THR A 12 13.56 9.41 -19.74
N GLU A 13 12.99 8.19 -19.63
CA GLU A 13 13.11 7.16 -20.68
C GLU A 13 11.84 6.28 -20.77
N GLY A 14 10.83 6.75 -21.50
CA GLY A 14 9.80 5.87 -22.07
C GLY A 14 8.93 5.09 -21.09
N GLY A 15 8.66 5.60 -19.88
CA GLY A 15 7.73 5.00 -18.93
C GLY A 15 8.30 3.86 -18.06
N ARG A 16 9.59 3.55 -18.18
CA ARG A 16 10.27 2.50 -17.39
C ARG A 16 10.89 2.99 -16.10
N SER A 17 11.11 4.30 -15.97
CA SER A 17 11.59 4.88 -14.72
C SER A 17 10.44 4.97 -13.72
N PRO A 18 10.65 4.54 -12.46
CA PRO A 18 9.63 4.64 -11.42
C PRO A 18 9.38 6.10 -11.04
N VAL A 19 8.11 6.47 -10.90
CA VAL A 19 7.70 7.74 -10.30
C VAL A 19 7.11 7.46 -8.93
N VAL A 20 7.56 8.17 -7.89
CA VAL A 20 7.06 7.97 -6.53
C VAL A 20 5.94 8.95 -6.22
N TYR A 21 4.81 8.42 -5.79
CA TYR A 21 3.63 9.15 -5.34
C TYR A 21 3.45 9.02 -3.84
N MET A 22 2.96 10.08 -3.20
CA MET A 22 2.59 10.06 -1.78
C MET A 22 1.08 9.84 -1.66
N ALA A 23 0.66 8.57 -1.51
CA ALA A 23 -0.75 8.23 -1.35
C ALA A 23 -1.28 8.70 0.02
N PHE A 24 -2.57 9.07 0.08
CA PHE A 24 -3.28 9.53 1.28
C PHE A 24 -2.75 10.85 1.87
N SER A 25 -2.11 11.68 1.06
CA SER A 25 -1.64 13.00 1.49
C SER A 25 -1.77 14.02 0.38
N GLU A 26 -2.02 15.27 0.75
CA GLU A 26 -1.96 16.42 -0.14
C GLU A 26 -0.55 17.05 -0.16
N GLU A 27 0.33 16.61 0.74
CA GLU A 27 1.70 17.13 0.89
C GLU A 27 2.73 16.04 0.55
N ALA A 28 3.78 16.42 -0.15
CA ALA A 28 4.85 15.50 -0.55
C ALA A 28 5.62 14.90 0.65
N SER A 29 5.56 15.53 1.82
CA SER A 29 6.19 15.05 3.05
C SER A 29 5.33 14.09 3.88
N GLY A 30 4.05 13.95 3.51
CA GLY A 30 3.08 13.11 4.23
C GLY A 30 2.74 11.81 3.51
N GLY A 31 1.75 11.08 4.03
CA GLY A 31 1.17 9.91 3.41
C GLY A 31 2.08 8.68 3.34
N SER A 32 1.71 7.75 2.46
CA SER A 32 2.43 6.49 2.21
C SER A 32 3.03 6.50 0.80
N PRO A 33 4.37 6.38 0.66
CA PRO A 33 5.01 6.41 -0.65
C PRO A 33 4.76 5.13 -1.44
N ALA A 34 4.49 5.27 -2.74
CA ALA A 34 4.43 4.15 -3.67
C ALA A 34 5.08 4.51 -5.01
N GLY A 35 5.92 3.62 -5.54
CA GLY A 35 6.47 3.74 -6.87
C GLY A 35 5.46 3.29 -7.92
N VAL A 36 5.47 3.91 -9.10
CA VAL A 36 4.70 3.48 -10.27
C VAL A 36 5.62 3.39 -11.47
N VAL A 37 5.71 2.19 -12.06
CA VAL A 37 6.39 1.93 -13.32
C VAL A 37 5.32 1.77 -14.40
N ALA A 38 5.26 2.73 -15.29
CA ALA A 38 4.15 2.88 -16.21
C ALA A 38 4.18 1.94 -17.42
N ASP A 39 5.33 1.35 -17.72
CA ASP A 39 5.47 0.27 -18.70
C ASP A 39 6.45 -0.79 -18.18
N ALA A 40 5.90 -1.86 -17.65
CA ALA A 40 6.63 -3.03 -17.20
C ALA A 40 6.30 -4.29 -18.04
N SER A 41 5.72 -4.11 -19.22
CA SER A 41 5.25 -5.21 -20.08
C SER A 41 6.34 -6.21 -20.49
N SER A 42 7.62 -5.78 -20.51
CA SER A 42 8.77 -6.62 -20.83
C SER A 42 9.58 -7.08 -19.61
N MET A 43 9.14 -6.75 -18.39
CA MET A 43 9.83 -7.11 -17.16
C MET A 43 9.34 -8.46 -16.62
N ASP A 44 10.26 -9.29 -16.19
CA ASP A 44 9.94 -10.48 -15.40
C ASP A 44 9.82 -10.13 -13.90
N ALA A 45 9.33 -11.10 -13.12
CA ALA A 45 9.12 -10.91 -11.67
C ALA A 45 10.42 -10.56 -10.93
N GLU A 46 11.54 -11.13 -11.34
CA GLU A 46 12.83 -10.89 -10.69
C GLU A 46 13.34 -9.47 -10.95
N ALA A 47 13.18 -8.97 -12.18
CA ALA A 47 13.51 -7.58 -12.52
C ALA A 47 12.61 -6.58 -11.78
N MET A 48 11.30 -6.88 -11.66
CA MET A 48 10.37 -6.07 -10.88
C MET A 48 10.75 -6.03 -9.41
N GLN A 49 11.09 -7.18 -8.81
CA GLN A 49 11.52 -7.24 -7.41
C GLN A 49 12.81 -6.46 -7.17
N ARG A 50 13.81 -6.58 -8.06
CA ARG A 50 15.04 -5.78 -7.94
C ARG A 50 14.76 -4.28 -7.99
N LEU A 51 13.94 -3.85 -8.95
CA LEU A 51 13.58 -2.44 -9.06
C LEU A 51 12.76 -1.95 -7.86
N ALA A 52 11.87 -2.76 -7.30
CA ALA A 52 11.14 -2.43 -6.07
C ALA A 52 12.08 -2.22 -4.87
N VAL A 53 13.15 -3.01 -4.76
CA VAL A 53 14.21 -2.80 -3.75
C VAL A 53 14.95 -1.48 -3.99
N GLU A 54 15.29 -1.15 -5.25
CA GLU A 54 15.95 0.11 -5.61
C GLU A 54 15.08 1.33 -5.32
N VAL A 55 13.77 1.25 -5.61
CA VAL A 55 12.79 2.31 -5.27
C VAL A 55 12.69 2.50 -3.77
N GLY A 56 12.77 1.43 -2.99
CA GLY A 56 12.76 1.48 -1.52
C GLY A 56 11.43 1.92 -0.90
N ALA A 57 10.38 2.06 -1.71
CA ALA A 57 9.04 2.37 -1.23
C ALA A 57 8.35 1.11 -0.67
N PRO A 58 7.41 1.25 0.29
CA PRO A 58 6.62 0.13 0.81
C PRO A 58 5.86 -0.64 -0.27
N ALA A 59 5.51 0.04 -1.38
CA ALA A 59 4.94 -0.57 -2.57
C ALA A 59 5.55 0.01 -3.84
N THR A 60 5.70 -0.85 -4.86
CA THR A 60 5.95 -0.44 -6.25
C THR A 60 4.95 -1.15 -7.16
N CYS A 61 4.26 -0.37 -7.96
CA CYS A 61 3.23 -0.81 -8.89
C CYS A 61 3.84 -0.92 -10.29
N PHE A 62 3.73 -2.07 -10.91
CA PHE A 62 4.23 -2.34 -12.26
C PHE A 62 3.06 -2.56 -13.20
N ILE A 63 2.84 -1.66 -14.15
CA ILE A 63 1.80 -1.82 -15.16
C ILE A 63 2.33 -2.79 -16.23
N THR A 64 1.67 -3.94 -16.36
CA THR A 64 2.13 -5.04 -17.22
C THR A 64 1.34 -5.20 -18.50
N GLY A 65 0.16 -4.56 -18.60
CA GLY A 65 -0.68 -4.56 -19.79
C GLY A 65 -0.57 -3.26 -20.59
N PRO A 66 -1.14 -3.22 -21.81
CA PRO A 66 -1.19 -2.00 -22.61
C PRO A 66 -2.05 -0.93 -21.93
N VAL A 67 -1.47 0.23 -21.67
CA VAL A 67 -2.12 1.35 -20.96
C VAL A 67 -2.88 2.25 -21.91
N ASP A 68 -2.43 2.36 -23.17
CA ASP A 68 -2.94 3.36 -24.12
C ASP A 68 -4.36 3.09 -24.64
N ARG A 69 -4.83 1.84 -24.52
CA ARG A 69 -6.21 1.43 -24.83
C ARG A 69 -6.53 0.13 -24.10
N PRO A 70 -6.88 0.16 -22.83
CA PRO A 70 -7.48 -1.02 -22.23
C PRO A 70 -8.77 -1.32 -22.99
N ALA A 71 -8.87 -2.49 -23.61
CA ALA A 71 -10.02 -2.88 -24.43
C ALA A 71 -11.35 -2.85 -23.65
N ASP A 72 -11.26 -2.83 -22.34
CA ASP A 72 -12.36 -2.86 -21.38
C ASP A 72 -12.22 -1.81 -20.24
N GLY A 73 -11.36 -0.79 -20.41
CA GLY A 73 -11.10 0.24 -19.38
C GLY A 73 -10.25 -0.24 -18.21
N GLY A 74 -9.69 -1.46 -18.24
CA GLY A 74 -8.94 -2.03 -17.14
C GLY A 74 -7.42 -1.96 -17.31
N VAL A 75 -6.70 -2.01 -16.19
CA VAL A 75 -5.23 -1.97 -16.12
C VAL A 75 -4.73 -3.22 -15.40
N ASP A 76 -3.78 -3.92 -16.04
CA ASP A 76 -3.09 -5.05 -15.44
C ASP A 76 -1.89 -4.55 -14.64
N VAL A 77 -1.82 -4.89 -13.36
CA VAL A 77 -0.78 -4.41 -12.45
C VAL A 77 -0.25 -5.54 -11.58
N ARG A 78 1.03 -5.45 -11.23
CA ARG A 78 1.66 -6.26 -10.18
C ARG A 78 2.20 -5.33 -9.09
N PHE A 79 2.02 -5.74 -7.84
CA PHE A 79 2.46 -4.98 -6.67
C PHE A 79 3.60 -5.70 -5.98
N PHE A 80 4.68 -4.97 -5.74
CA PHE A 80 5.85 -5.49 -5.02
C PHE A 80 6.18 -4.60 -3.83
N SER A 81 6.48 -5.23 -2.69
CA SER A 81 7.25 -4.59 -1.63
C SER A 81 8.75 -4.70 -1.92
N THR A 82 9.57 -4.22 -1.00
CA THR A 82 11.02 -4.47 -1.06
C THR A 82 11.40 -5.94 -0.77
N VAL A 83 10.43 -6.79 -0.42
CA VAL A 83 10.66 -8.18 0.00
C VAL A 83 9.95 -9.18 -0.90
N THR A 84 8.71 -8.92 -1.30
CA THR A 84 7.86 -9.87 -2.00
C THR A 84 6.78 -9.20 -2.84
N GLU A 85 6.24 -9.95 -3.80
CA GLU A 85 4.99 -9.60 -4.49
C GLU A 85 3.78 -9.89 -3.60
N TYR A 86 2.74 -9.07 -3.73
CA TYR A 86 1.44 -9.28 -3.07
C TYR A 86 0.26 -8.94 -3.98
N GLY A 87 -0.87 -9.57 -3.69
CA GLY A 87 -2.02 -9.57 -4.59
C GLY A 87 -2.71 -8.22 -4.74
N MET A 88 -2.73 -7.40 -3.66
CA MET A 88 -3.45 -6.12 -3.65
C MET A 88 -2.77 -5.13 -2.73
N CYS A 89 -2.76 -3.86 -3.13
CA CYS A 89 -2.16 -2.78 -2.35
C CYS A 89 -2.99 -1.49 -2.44
N GLY A 90 -3.62 -1.07 -1.34
CA GLY A 90 -4.48 0.11 -1.31
C GLY A 90 -3.75 1.41 -1.68
N HIS A 91 -2.64 1.73 -0.98
CA HIS A 91 -1.88 2.95 -1.28
C HIS A 91 -1.19 2.89 -2.65
N GLY A 92 -0.75 1.70 -3.08
CA GLY A 92 -0.24 1.48 -4.43
C GLY A 92 -1.30 1.72 -5.49
N THR A 93 -2.54 1.28 -5.28
CA THR A 93 -3.65 1.52 -6.20
C THR A 93 -4.00 3.01 -6.30
N VAL A 94 -3.96 3.75 -5.18
CA VAL A 94 -4.14 5.21 -5.21
C VAL A 94 -3.03 5.88 -6.03
N ALA A 95 -1.77 5.50 -5.83
CA ALA A 95 -0.64 6.01 -6.59
C ALA A 95 -0.75 5.66 -8.09
N LEU A 96 -1.10 4.41 -8.41
CA LEU A 96 -1.33 3.94 -9.77
C LEU A 96 -2.39 4.79 -10.49
N VAL A 97 -3.57 4.93 -9.90
CA VAL A 97 -4.68 5.68 -10.51
C VAL A 97 -4.34 7.16 -10.64
N THR A 98 -3.62 7.74 -9.66
CA THR A 98 -3.10 9.12 -9.76
C THR A 98 -2.19 9.27 -10.98
N SER A 99 -1.24 8.35 -11.17
CA SER A 99 -0.36 8.33 -12.34
C SER A 99 -1.13 8.23 -13.66
N LEU A 100 -2.18 7.39 -13.72
CA LEU A 100 -3.02 7.25 -14.92
C LEU A 100 -3.78 8.55 -15.25
N ILE A 101 -4.25 9.27 -14.23
CA ILE A 101 -4.93 10.57 -14.39
C ILE A 101 -3.94 11.61 -14.91
N GLU A 102 -2.77 11.75 -14.31
CA GLU A 102 -1.75 12.72 -14.71
C GLU A 102 -1.27 12.48 -16.15
N ARG A 103 -1.19 11.24 -16.58
CA ARG A 103 -0.83 10.84 -17.94
C ARG A 103 -1.98 10.96 -18.95
N GLY A 104 -3.17 11.34 -18.51
CA GLY A 104 -4.34 11.47 -19.36
C GLY A 104 -4.92 10.16 -19.88
N VAL A 105 -4.54 9.02 -19.27
CA VAL A 105 -5.11 7.68 -19.56
C VAL A 105 -6.50 7.56 -18.98
N VAL A 106 -6.68 8.05 -17.75
CA VAL A 106 -7.98 8.14 -17.09
C VAL A 106 -8.51 9.56 -17.21
N VAL A 107 -9.64 9.69 -17.90
CA VAL A 107 -10.32 10.97 -18.11
C VAL A 107 -11.72 10.87 -17.50
N THR A 108 -12.05 11.83 -16.64
CA THR A 108 -13.38 11.91 -16.04
C THR A 108 -14.41 12.40 -17.07
N ASP A 109 -15.63 11.92 -16.93
CA ASP A 109 -16.79 12.37 -17.71
C ASP A 109 -17.21 13.82 -17.36
N ARG A 110 -18.37 14.26 -17.90
CA ARG A 110 -18.91 15.62 -17.66
C ARG A 110 -19.31 15.85 -16.21
N ASP A 111 -19.63 14.79 -15.48
CA ASP A 111 -20.00 14.81 -14.06
C ASP A 111 -18.76 14.69 -13.14
N GLY A 112 -17.57 14.67 -13.72
CA GLY A 112 -16.30 14.56 -13.01
C GLY A 112 -16.03 13.17 -12.47
N ARG A 113 -16.57 12.11 -13.10
CA ARG A 113 -16.43 10.71 -12.66
C ARG A 113 -15.72 9.86 -13.71
N ALA A 114 -14.97 8.87 -13.22
CA ALA A 114 -14.45 7.78 -14.03
C ALA A 114 -14.39 6.51 -13.17
N THR A 115 -14.41 5.35 -13.82
CA THR A 115 -14.15 4.05 -13.19
C THR A 115 -12.94 3.42 -13.84
N VAL A 116 -12.04 2.86 -13.03
CA VAL A 116 -10.85 2.16 -13.47
C VAL A 116 -10.92 0.74 -12.93
N THR A 117 -10.91 -0.24 -13.80
CA THR A 117 -10.80 -1.65 -13.42
C THR A 117 -9.31 -1.99 -13.23
N VAL A 118 -8.89 -2.31 -12.02
CA VAL A 118 -7.52 -2.73 -11.70
C VAL A 118 -7.48 -4.25 -11.55
N ARG A 119 -6.68 -4.92 -12.36
CA ARG A 119 -6.48 -6.36 -12.31
C ARG A 119 -5.10 -6.69 -11.77
N SER A 120 -5.06 -7.54 -10.76
CA SER A 120 -3.83 -8.01 -10.12
C SER A 120 -3.93 -9.50 -9.77
N SER A 121 -2.89 -10.08 -9.21
CA SER A 121 -2.92 -11.47 -8.72
C SER A 121 -3.91 -11.68 -7.57
N GLY A 122 -4.28 -10.63 -6.84
CA GLY A 122 -5.32 -10.66 -5.80
C GLY A 122 -6.75 -10.55 -6.32
N GLY A 123 -6.94 -10.38 -7.64
CA GLY A 123 -8.26 -10.27 -8.26
C GLY A 123 -8.49 -8.98 -9.02
N VAL A 124 -9.76 -8.61 -9.13
CA VAL A 124 -10.21 -7.42 -9.84
C VAL A 124 -10.83 -6.44 -8.85
N ALA A 125 -10.39 -5.19 -8.91
CA ALA A 125 -10.93 -4.10 -8.11
C ALA A 125 -11.47 -2.99 -9.02
N GLU A 126 -12.67 -2.50 -8.72
CA GLU A 126 -13.24 -1.30 -9.33
C GLU A 126 -12.82 -0.08 -8.49
N VAL A 127 -12.19 0.88 -9.14
CA VAL A 127 -11.73 2.12 -8.51
C VAL A 127 -12.47 3.30 -9.11
N GLU A 128 -13.25 3.99 -8.30
CA GLU A 128 -13.97 5.18 -8.72
C GLU A 128 -13.08 6.42 -8.55
N VAL A 129 -13.03 7.25 -9.57
CA VAL A 129 -12.40 8.58 -9.54
C VAL A 129 -13.49 9.62 -9.53
N ARG A 130 -13.44 10.57 -8.60
CA ARG A 130 -14.34 11.72 -8.52
C ARG A 130 -13.51 12.99 -8.56
N ARG A 131 -13.94 13.97 -9.32
CA ARG A 131 -13.31 15.29 -9.34
C ARG A 131 -13.91 16.17 -8.26
N ARG A 132 -13.07 16.67 -7.35
CA ARG A 132 -13.47 17.65 -6.33
C ARG A 132 -13.80 19.01 -6.95
N PRO A 133 -14.51 19.89 -6.23
CA PRO A 133 -14.77 21.26 -6.69
C PRO A 133 -13.50 22.08 -6.99
N ASP A 134 -12.39 21.80 -6.31
CA ASP A 134 -11.08 22.40 -6.54
C ASP A 134 -10.31 21.80 -7.73
N GLY A 135 -10.92 20.84 -8.44
CA GLY A 135 -10.36 20.15 -9.61
C GLY A 135 -9.47 18.95 -9.28
N ARG A 136 -9.12 18.72 -8.01
CA ARG A 136 -8.30 17.56 -7.60
C ARG A 136 -9.09 16.25 -7.69
N PRO A 137 -8.44 15.12 -8.01
CA PRO A 137 -9.10 13.81 -7.98
C PRO A 137 -9.26 13.31 -6.54
N GLU A 138 -10.38 12.68 -6.27
CA GLU A 138 -10.59 11.75 -5.15
C GLU A 138 -10.65 10.34 -5.73
N ILE A 139 -9.95 9.42 -5.11
CA ILE A 139 -9.88 8.02 -5.52
C ILE A 139 -10.57 7.18 -4.46
N TRP A 140 -11.59 6.46 -4.87
CA TRP A 140 -12.43 5.63 -4.01
C TRP A 140 -12.29 4.17 -4.41
N MET A 141 -12.11 3.31 -3.43
CA MET A 141 -12.04 1.87 -3.61
C MET A 141 -12.94 1.21 -2.57
N GLU A 142 -13.85 0.36 -3.01
CA GLU A 142 -14.64 -0.46 -2.11
C GLU A 142 -13.81 -1.65 -1.66
N LEU A 143 -13.68 -1.83 -0.36
CA LEU A 143 -12.99 -2.96 0.25
C LEU A 143 -14.03 -3.93 0.81
N ALA A 144 -13.75 -5.22 0.72
CA ALA A 144 -14.53 -6.21 1.43
C ALA A 144 -14.52 -5.92 2.94
N PRO A 145 -15.63 -6.16 3.66
CA PRO A 145 -15.65 -6.01 5.10
C PRO A 145 -14.54 -6.85 5.75
N ALA A 146 -13.78 -6.23 6.65
CA ALA A 146 -12.78 -6.95 7.40
C ALA A 146 -13.47 -7.95 8.35
N HIS A 147 -12.96 -9.18 8.40
CA HIS A 147 -13.33 -10.16 9.39
C HIS A 147 -12.27 -10.16 10.49
N PHE A 148 -12.70 -10.16 11.75
CA PHE A 148 -11.80 -10.16 12.90
C PHE A 148 -11.98 -11.43 13.70
N GLU A 149 -10.85 -11.98 14.17
CA GLU A 149 -10.78 -13.12 15.07
C GLU A 149 -9.90 -12.77 16.27
N PRO A 150 -10.06 -13.47 17.42
CA PRO A 150 -9.16 -13.29 18.55
C PRO A 150 -7.70 -13.41 18.10
N GLY A 151 -6.85 -12.51 18.55
CA GLY A 151 -5.42 -12.47 18.18
C GLY A 151 -4.68 -13.77 18.49
N GLY A 152 -5.08 -14.49 19.55
CA GLY A 152 -4.47 -15.75 19.96
C GLY A 152 -3.02 -15.61 20.45
N VAL A 153 -2.63 -14.40 20.86
CA VAL A 153 -1.27 -14.03 21.27
C VAL A 153 -1.24 -13.57 22.72
N ASP A 154 -0.08 -13.67 23.36
CA ASP A 154 0.13 -13.12 24.71
C ASP A 154 0.30 -11.58 24.63
N PRO A 155 -0.60 -10.78 25.26
CA PRO A 155 -0.48 -9.34 25.27
C PRO A 155 0.86 -8.83 25.86
N ALA A 156 1.43 -9.52 26.84
CA ALA A 156 2.70 -9.12 27.42
C ALA A 156 3.88 -9.35 26.44
N GLU A 157 3.85 -10.44 25.67
CA GLU A 157 4.84 -10.69 24.62
C GLU A 157 4.74 -9.63 23.52
N VAL A 158 3.52 -9.31 23.06
CA VAL A 158 3.29 -8.27 22.03
C VAL A 158 3.77 -6.90 22.51
N ALA A 159 3.42 -6.48 23.73
CA ALA A 159 3.86 -5.20 24.30
C ALA A 159 5.39 -5.14 24.35
N ALA A 160 6.08 -6.22 24.79
CA ALA A 160 7.53 -6.29 24.85
C ALA A 160 8.18 -6.20 23.45
N LEU A 161 7.56 -6.78 22.41
CA LEU A 161 8.03 -6.68 21.02
C LEU A 161 7.89 -5.26 20.46
N LEU A 162 6.84 -4.55 20.88
CA LEU A 162 6.59 -3.16 20.53
C LEU A 162 7.42 -2.16 21.36
N GLY A 163 8.16 -2.64 22.37
CA GLY A 163 9.00 -1.81 23.24
C GLY A 163 8.21 -0.97 24.25
N ILE A 164 7.00 -1.38 24.61
CA ILE A 164 6.10 -0.72 25.55
C ILE A 164 5.74 -1.65 26.73
N GLY A 165 5.12 -1.08 27.75
CA GLY A 165 4.57 -1.86 28.87
C GLY A 165 3.21 -2.49 28.52
N VAL A 166 2.86 -3.61 29.16
CA VAL A 166 1.54 -4.21 28.99
C VAL A 166 0.42 -3.24 29.43
N ASP A 167 0.70 -2.35 30.38
CA ASP A 167 -0.24 -1.32 30.84
C ASP A 167 -0.49 -0.22 29.80
N ASP A 168 0.30 -0.15 28.74
CA ASP A 168 0.12 0.77 27.62
C ASP A 168 -0.87 0.24 26.57
N LEU A 169 -1.24 -1.03 26.66
CA LEU A 169 -2.31 -1.60 25.85
C LEU A 169 -3.69 -1.13 26.35
N ASP A 170 -4.64 -0.95 25.44
CA ASP A 170 -6.03 -0.66 25.79
C ASP A 170 -6.76 -1.97 26.08
N THR A 171 -7.02 -2.22 27.36
CA THR A 171 -7.73 -3.45 27.79
C THR A 171 -9.24 -3.41 27.54
N ALA A 172 -9.80 -2.26 27.10
CA ALA A 172 -11.21 -2.16 26.72
C ALA A 172 -11.49 -2.76 25.34
N LEU A 173 -10.44 -2.93 24.51
CA LEU A 173 -10.52 -3.51 23.18
C LEU A 173 -9.64 -4.79 23.13
N PRO A 174 -10.09 -5.84 22.42
CA PRO A 174 -9.29 -7.05 22.28
C PRO A 174 -8.14 -6.83 21.27
N ILE A 175 -7.07 -7.62 21.43
CA ILE A 175 -6.10 -7.83 20.35
C ILE A 175 -6.74 -8.81 19.38
N GLU A 176 -6.84 -8.44 18.11
CA GLU A 176 -7.51 -9.20 17.05
C GLU A 176 -6.62 -9.38 15.83
N ARG A 177 -6.87 -10.42 15.06
CA ARG A 177 -6.26 -10.63 13.75
C ARG A 177 -7.30 -10.60 12.65
N THR A 178 -6.90 -10.17 11.46
CA THR A 178 -7.71 -10.29 10.24
C THR A 178 -7.20 -11.48 9.45
N PRO A 179 -7.89 -12.63 9.43
CA PRO A 179 -7.47 -13.78 8.64
C PRO A 179 -7.67 -13.46 7.15
N SER A 180 -6.57 -13.32 6.44
CA SER A 180 -6.52 -13.03 5.00
C SER A 180 -5.17 -13.49 4.45
N ASP A 181 -4.97 -13.38 3.15
CA ASP A 181 -3.67 -13.63 2.51
C ASP A 181 -2.57 -12.65 3.00
N PHE A 182 -2.98 -11.61 3.73
CA PHE A 182 -2.10 -10.66 4.39
C PHE A 182 -2.64 -10.37 5.79
N THR A 183 -2.26 -11.22 6.74
CA THR A 183 -2.78 -11.20 8.10
C THR A 183 -2.25 -10.00 8.90
N HIS A 184 -3.15 -9.14 9.35
CA HIS A 184 -2.82 -8.06 10.27
C HIS A 184 -3.15 -8.46 11.71
N LEU A 185 -2.27 -8.13 12.65
CA LEU A 185 -2.58 -8.12 14.07
C LEU A 185 -2.88 -6.69 14.51
N VAL A 186 -4.10 -6.46 14.94
CA VAL A 186 -4.54 -5.15 15.45
C VAL A 186 -4.33 -5.12 16.96
N VAL A 187 -3.44 -4.24 17.39
CA VAL A 187 -3.06 -4.08 18.80
C VAL A 187 -3.55 -2.73 19.31
N PRO A 188 -4.59 -2.69 20.12
CA PRO A 188 -5.10 -1.44 20.70
C PRO A 188 -4.10 -0.84 21.69
N ILE A 189 -3.73 0.42 21.47
CA ILE A 189 -2.87 1.21 22.37
C ILE A 189 -3.72 2.21 23.12
N ARG A 190 -3.49 2.33 24.42
CA ARG A 190 -4.35 3.09 25.36
C ARG A 190 -4.52 4.56 25.01
N ASN A 191 -3.51 5.22 24.48
CA ASN A 191 -3.56 6.63 24.12
C ASN A 191 -2.39 7.00 23.18
N LEU A 192 -2.42 8.22 22.67
CA LEU A 192 -1.41 8.74 21.73
C LEU A 192 0.00 8.77 22.34
N VAL A 193 0.14 9.08 23.63
CA VAL A 193 1.46 9.14 24.30
C VAL A 193 2.10 7.73 24.31
N ALA A 194 1.32 6.71 24.65
CA ALA A 194 1.78 5.33 24.59
C ALA A 194 2.11 4.88 23.15
N LEU A 195 1.30 5.32 22.16
CA LEU A 195 1.57 5.03 20.76
C LEU A 195 2.87 5.70 20.27
N GLU A 196 3.12 6.93 20.64
CA GLU A 196 4.37 7.65 20.31
C GLU A 196 5.60 7.05 20.98
N ALA A 197 5.43 6.33 22.09
CA ALA A 197 6.49 5.61 22.78
C ALA A 197 6.86 4.26 22.17
N VAL A 198 6.09 3.77 21.18
CA VAL A 198 6.33 2.50 20.51
C VAL A 198 7.66 2.54 19.75
N VAL A 199 8.61 1.69 20.16
CA VAL A 199 9.91 1.49 19.50
C VAL A 199 10.14 0.00 19.33
N PRO A 200 9.68 -0.61 18.24
CA PRO A 200 9.74 -2.06 18.06
C PRO A 200 11.16 -2.58 17.95
N ASP A 201 11.41 -3.75 18.51
CA ASP A 201 12.56 -4.57 18.15
C ASP A 201 12.23 -5.30 16.85
N PHE A 202 12.53 -4.67 15.72
CA PHE A 202 12.14 -5.17 14.40
C PHE A 202 12.65 -6.57 14.07
N ASP A 203 13.85 -6.93 14.53
CA ASP A 203 14.40 -8.27 14.26
C ASP A 203 13.63 -9.35 15.03
N ARG A 204 13.36 -9.10 16.31
CA ARG A 204 12.53 -9.99 17.13
C ARG A 204 11.09 -10.04 16.65
N LEU A 205 10.51 -8.87 16.33
CA LEU A 205 9.14 -8.76 15.82
C LEU A 205 8.97 -9.54 14.51
N ALA A 206 9.89 -9.38 13.55
CA ALA A 206 9.85 -10.12 12.28
C ALA A 206 9.99 -11.63 12.49
N GLY A 207 10.84 -12.07 13.43
CA GLY A 207 10.97 -13.48 13.80
C GLY A 207 9.69 -14.03 14.41
N TRP A 208 9.05 -13.26 15.28
CA TRP A 208 7.79 -13.60 15.93
C TRP A 208 6.63 -13.64 14.93
N CYS A 209 6.50 -12.62 14.07
CA CYS A 209 5.48 -12.56 13.01
C CYS A 209 5.52 -13.80 12.11
N ARG A 210 6.71 -14.21 11.65
CA ARG A 210 6.84 -15.43 10.84
C ARG A 210 6.39 -16.69 11.58
N ARG A 211 6.62 -16.80 12.88
CA ARG A 211 6.20 -17.93 13.70
C ARG A 211 4.69 -17.99 13.90
N GLU A 212 4.07 -16.83 14.08
CA GLU A 212 2.62 -16.71 14.34
C GLU A 212 1.78 -16.62 13.05
N GLY A 213 2.41 -16.55 11.86
CA GLY A 213 1.71 -16.37 10.59
C GLY A 213 1.05 -15.00 10.47
N ILE A 214 1.73 -13.97 10.97
CA ILE A 214 1.29 -12.56 10.94
C ILE A 214 2.22 -11.80 10.00
N GLU A 215 1.68 -11.05 9.05
CA GLU A 215 2.45 -10.24 8.12
C GLU A 215 2.69 -8.83 8.64
N THR A 216 1.78 -8.29 9.46
CA THR A 216 1.91 -6.93 10.00
C THR A 216 1.26 -6.79 11.37
N VAL A 217 1.82 -5.89 12.17
CA VAL A 217 1.32 -5.49 13.49
C VAL A 217 1.12 -3.98 13.50
#